data_f1031c8ca89e9286273b0c500e68d440
#
_entry.id   f1031c8ca89e9286273b0c500e68d440
#
_cell.length_a   1.000
_cell.length_b   1.000
_cell.length_c   1.000
_cell.angle_alpha   90.00
_cell.angle_beta   90.00
_cell.angle_gamma   90.00
#
_symmetry.space_group_name_H-M   'P 1'
#
loop_
_entity.id
_entity.type
_entity.pdbx_description
1 polymer ?
#
loop_
_entity_poly.entity_id
_entity_poly.type
_entity_poly.pdbx_seq_one_letter_code
_entity_poly.pdbx_strand_id
1 'polypeptide(L)'
;MSIEVIRSGLNTTFQDRGRSNFYHLGIPFSGAMDTRNLLITNKLVGNDRNDAVIEFAMQGPKLKIKQNNINCVVTGNVNFTFKKNSKIFNGECYKTFDLNNNDEIDIISTNNSMYGYFSISGGFKLEKKWNSYSTHLRS
;
A
#
# COMPACT_ATOMS: atom_id res chain seq x y z
N MET A 1 -3.33 12.05 -8.20
CA MET A 1 -3.85 10.91 -7.40
C MET A 1 -3.97 11.35 -5.96
N SER A 2 -5.06 11.06 -5.32
CA SER A 2 -5.18 11.34 -3.89
C SER A 2 -5.97 10.24 -3.20
N ILE A 3 -5.59 9.99 -1.97
CA ILE A 3 -6.31 9.13 -1.05
C ILE A 3 -6.40 9.85 0.29
N GLU A 4 -7.51 9.63 0.98
CA GLU A 4 -7.71 10.15 2.31
C GLU A 4 -7.53 9.02 3.32
N VAL A 5 -6.69 9.26 4.34
CA VAL A 5 -6.46 8.28 5.39
C VAL A 5 -7.54 8.44 6.44
N ILE A 6 -8.41 7.45 6.59
CA ILE A 6 -9.46 7.43 7.63
C ILE A 6 -8.89 6.86 8.92
N ARG A 7 -8.08 5.79 8.78
CA ARG A 7 -7.38 5.16 9.90
C ARG A 7 -6.01 4.73 9.37
N SER A 8 -4.93 5.10 10.05
CA SER A 8 -3.58 4.77 9.58
C SER A 8 -3.18 3.32 9.85
N GLY A 9 -3.82 2.67 10.82
CA GLY A 9 -3.44 1.33 11.21
C GLY A 9 -2.17 1.30 12.06
N LEU A 10 -1.76 0.10 12.45
CA LEU A 10 -0.51 -0.13 13.17
C LEU A 10 0.59 -0.44 12.17
N ASN A 11 1.77 0.13 12.38
CA ASN A 11 2.96 -0.18 11.56
C ASN A 11 2.72 -0.04 10.05
N THR A 12 1.96 0.96 9.65
CA THR A 12 1.68 1.23 8.24
C THR A 12 2.69 2.25 7.71
N THR A 13 3.37 1.90 6.62
CA THR A 13 4.41 2.73 6.01
C THR A 13 4.32 2.67 4.49
N PHE A 14 4.89 3.68 3.83
CA PHE A 14 5.20 3.57 2.40
C PHE A 14 6.57 2.92 2.25
N GLN A 15 6.67 1.89 1.42
CA GLN A 15 7.91 1.16 1.22
C GLN A 15 8.20 0.99 -0.27
N ASP A 16 9.47 1.03 -0.59
CA ASP A 16 9.99 0.70 -1.91
C ASP A 16 11.21 -0.23 -1.74
N ARG A 17 12.13 -0.21 -2.69
CA ARG A 17 13.31 -1.08 -2.63
C ARG A 17 14.37 -0.64 -1.60
N GLY A 18 14.14 0.50 -0.95
CA GLY A 18 14.97 0.95 0.16
C GLY A 18 15.97 2.03 -0.22
N ARG A 19 16.69 2.51 0.80
CA ARG A 19 17.62 3.65 0.72
C ARG A 19 19.07 3.18 0.72
N SER A 20 19.41 2.32 -0.22
CA SER A 20 20.68 1.59 -0.19
C SER A 20 21.93 2.47 -0.26
N ASN A 21 21.83 3.70 -0.77
CA ASN A 21 22.99 4.55 -1.02
C ASN A 21 23.33 5.53 0.10
N PHE A 22 22.57 5.49 1.22
CA PHE A 22 22.71 6.50 2.29
C PHE A 22 23.11 5.91 3.64
N TYR A 23 23.46 4.64 3.66
CA TYR A 23 23.79 3.93 4.88
C TYR A 23 24.94 4.59 5.66
N HIS A 24 25.97 5.01 4.94
CA HIS A 24 27.17 5.64 5.52
C HIS A 24 26.88 6.99 6.18
N LEU A 25 25.75 7.60 5.91
CA LEU A 25 25.35 8.86 6.52
C LEU A 25 24.57 8.68 7.83
N GLY A 26 24.47 7.45 8.33
CA GLY A 26 23.72 7.15 9.55
C GLY A 26 22.21 7.10 9.36
N ILE A 27 21.74 7.13 8.13
CA ILE A 27 20.31 7.00 7.82
C ILE A 27 19.94 5.52 7.90
N PRO A 28 18.96 5.15 8.73
CA PRO A 28 18.57 3.75 8.87
C PRO A 28 18.13 3.16 7.51
N PHE A 29 18.48 1.92 7.29
CA PHE A 29 17.96 1.19 6.13
C PHE A 29 16.44 1.16 6.21
N SER A 30 15.80 1.47 5.09
CA SER A 30 14.34 1.45 4.97
C SER A 30 13.97 0.84 3.62
N GLY A 31 13.04 -0.08 3.63
CA GLY A 31 12.57 -0.76 2.44
C GLY A 31 11.56 -1.82 2.85
N ALA A 32 10.91 -2.43 1.89
CA ALA A 32 9.91 -3.45 2.15
C ALA A 32 10.51 -4.66 2.85
N MET A 33 9.80 -5.19 3.83
CA MET A 33 10.21 -6.41 4.53
C MET A 33 10.10 -7.64 3.63
N ASP A 34 9.24 -7.60 2.63
CA ASP A 34 9.09 -8.67 1.64
C ASP A 34 9.20 -8.06 0.24
N THR A 35 10.41 -8.02 -0.27
CA THR A 35 10.69 -7.44 -1.59
C THR A 35 9.95 -8.17 -2.71
N ARG A 36 9.76 -9.48 -2.58
CA ARG A 36 9.04 -10.27 -3.58
C ARG A 36 7.59 -9.81 -3.70
N ASN A 37 6.90 -9.63 -2.58
CA ASN A 37 5.52 -9.13 -2.58
C ASN A 37 5.45 -7.67 -3.04
N LEU A 38 6.44 -6.86 -2.72
CA LEU A 38 6.52 -5.50 -3.26
C LEU A 38 6.51 -5.52 -4.79
N LEU A 39 7.35 -6.35 -5.39
CA LEU A 39 7.47 -6.44 -6.85
C LEU A 39 6.19 -6.98 -7.48
N ILE A 40 5.57 -7.99 -6.88
CA ILE A 40 4.31 -8.57 -7.34
C ILE A 40 3.19 -7.52 -7.27
N THR A 41 3.13 -6.76 -6.19
CA THR A 41 2.10 -5.73 -5.99
C THR A 41 2.19 -4.68 -7.10
N ASN A 42 3.38 -4.18 -7.37
CA ASN A 42 3.56 -3.20 -8.44
C ASN A 42 3.22 -3.77 -9.81
N LYS A 43 3.62 -5.01 -10.06
CA LYS A 43 3.35 -5.65 -11.35
C LYS A 43 1.86 -5.83 -11.60
N LEU A 44 1.10 -6.22 -10.59
CA LEU A 44 -0.34 -6.49 -10.75
C LEU A 44 -1.13 -5.24 -11.10
N VAL A 45 -0.73 -4.07 -10.63
CA VAL A 45 -1.40 -2.79 -10.97
C VAL A 45 -0.69 -2.05 -12.11
N GLY A 46 0.33 -2.66 -12.73
CA GLY A 46 1.01 -2.06 -13.89
C GLY A 46 1.95 -0.94 -13.55
N ASN A 47 2.43 -0.86 -12.31
CA ASN A 47 3.38 0.15 -11.88
C ASN A 47 4.82 -0.29 -12.13
N ASP A 48 5.73 0.69 -12.05
CA ASP A 48 7.16 0.42 -12.09
C ASP A 48 7.57 -0.37 -10.85
N ARG A 49 8.52 -1.28 -11.00
CA ARG A 49 9.00 -2.10 -9.87
C ARG A 49 9.63 -1.29 -8.74
N ASN A 50 10.00 -0.05 -9.00
CA ASN A 50 10.59 0.86 -8.01
C ASN A 50 9.56 1.77 -7.35
N ASP A 51 8.30 1.69 -7.74
CA ASP A 51 7.27 2.52 -7.15
C ASP A 51 6.99 2.09 -5.71
N ALA A 52 6.68 3.06 -4.86
CA ALA A 52 6.34 2.80 -3.48
C ALA A 52 4.96 2.16 -3.36
N VAL A 53 4.83 1.27 -2.39
CA VAL A 53 3.56 0.65 -2.00
C VAL A 53 3.32 0.89 -0.52
N ILE A 54 2.10 0.71 -0.06
CA ILE A 54 1.80 0.73 1.36
C ILE A 54 2.08 -0.66 1.92
N GLU A 55 2.96 -0.72 2.92
CA GLU A 55 3.23 -1.93 3.71
C GLU A 55 2.56 -1.78 5.07
N PHE A 56 1.94 -2.82 5.53
CA PHE A 56 1.30 -2.83 6.84
C PHE A 56 1.51 -4.16 7.53
N ALA A 57 1.42 -4.14 8.86
CA ALA A 57 1.49 -5.33 9.69
C ALA A 57 0.33 -5.31 10.68
N MET A 58 -0.22 -6.47 10.97
CA MET A 58 -1.36 -6.65 11.89
C MET A 58 -2.62 -5.97 11.37
N GLN A 59 -2.97 -4.78 11.83
CA GLN A 59 -4.07 -3.99 11.30
C GLN A 59 -3.54 -2.98 10.30
N GLY A 60 -4.10 -2.97 9.10
CA GLY A 60 -3.73 -2.01 8.07
C GLY A 60 -4.59 -0.75 8.09
N PRO A 61 -4.41 0.10 7.09
CA PRO A 61 -5.13 1.36 7.02
C PRO A 61 -6.56 1.21 6.52
N LYS A 62 -7.39 2.20 6.82
CA LYS A 62 -8.66 2.43 6.15
C LYS A 62 -8.53 3.69 5.32
N LEU A 63 -8.76 3.57 4.04
CA LEU A 63 -8.48 4.62 3.07
C LEU A 63 -9.73 4.92 2.24
N LYS A 64 -9.91 6.19 1.90
CA LYS A 64 -10.94 6.63 0.96
C LYS A 64 -10.26 7.08 -0.34
N ILE A 65 -10.74 6.60 -1.46
CA ILE A 65 -10.24 6.95 -2.77
C ILE A 65 -10.82 8.31 -3.18
N LYS A 66 -9.96 9.17 -3.69
CA LYS A 66 -10.35 10.52 -4.15
C LYS A 66 -10.09 10.71 -5.63
N GLN A 67 -10.24 9.64 -6.40
CA GLN A 67 -10.01 9.64 -7.85
C GLN A 67 -10.83 8.52 -8.48
N ASN A 68 -11.31 8.73 -9.70
CA ASN A 68 -12.07 7.71 -10.42
C ASN A 68 -11.16 6.73 -11.16
N ASN A 69 -11.67 5.53 -11.40
CA ASN A 69 -11.04 4.49 -12.22
C ASN A 69 -9.65 4.08 -11.71
N ILE A 70 -9.55 3.81 -10.41
CA ILE A 70 -8.32 3.34 -9.80
C ILE A 70 -8.36 1.83 -9.70
N ASN A 71 -7.36 1.18 -10.28
CA ASN A 71 -7.17 -0.26 -10.12
C ASN A 71 -6.30 -0.51 -8.90
N CYS A 72 -6.74 -1.40 -8.03
CA CYS A 72 -6.12 -1.64 -6.72
C CYS A 72 -5.77 -3.10 -6.56
N VAL A 73 -4.80 -3.39 -5.67
CA VAL A 73 -4.45 -4.76 -5.30
C VAL A 73 -3.94 -4.80 -3.87
N VAL A 74 -4.27 -5.89 -3.17
CA VAL A 74 -3.70 -6.23 -1.87
C VAL A 74 -2.97 -7.56 -2.03
N THR A 75 -1.75 -7.64 -1.53
CA THR A 75 -0.98 -8.90 -1.52
C THR A 75 -0.60 -9.28 -0.10
N GLY A 76 -0.22 -10.55 0.09
CA GLY A 76 -0.02 -11.16 1.39
C GLY A 76 -1.20 -12.05 1.74
N ASN A 77 -1.32 -12.40 3.01
CA ASN A 77 -2.48 -13.12 3.54
C ASN A 77 -3.26 -12.18 4.45
N VAL A 78 -4.23 -11.49 3.88
CA VAL A 78 -4.84 -10.32 4.49
C VAL A 78 -6.36 -10.41 4.42
N ASN A 79 -7.02 -10.08 5.52
CA ASN A 79 -8.46 -9.86 5.55
C ASN A 79 -8.73 -8.38 5.28
N PHE A 80 -9.46 -8.09 4.22
CA PHE A 80 -9.85 -6.73 3.90
C PHE A 80 -11.20 -6.70 3.21
N THR A 81 -11.87 -5.57 3.31
CA THR A 81 -13.11 -5.29 2.60
C THR A 81 -12.95 -4.01 1.80
N PHE A 82 -13.76 -3.86 0.77
CA PHE A 82 -13.85 -2.59 0.08
C PHE A 82 -15.31 -2.22 -0.15
N LYS A 83 -15.57 -0.93 -0.15
CA LYS A 83 -16.91 -0.37 -0.25
C LYS A 83 -17.05 0.38 -1.57
N LYS A 84 -17.97 -0.07 -2.40
CA LYS A 84 -18.32 0.56 -3.68
C LYS A 84 -19.79 0.92 -3.68
N ASN A 85 -20.10 2.19 -3.93
CA ASN A 85 -21.48 2.67 -3.98
C ASN A 85 -22.28 2.24 -2.75
N SER A 86 -21.68 2.35 -1.56
CA SER A 86 -22.29 1.99 -0.28
C SER A 86 -22.49 0.49 -0.06
N LYS A 87 -22.00 -0.37 -0.95
CA LYS A 87 -22.00 -1.82 -0.79
C LYS A 87 -20.61 -2.30 -0.37
N ILE A 88 -20.58 -3.22 0.60
CA ILE A 88 -19.34 -3.77 1.13
C ILE A 88 -19.09 -5.14 0.49
N PHE A 89 -17.87 -5.33 0.00
CA PHE A 89 -17.41 -6.57 -0.62
C PHE A 89 -16.22 -7.11 0.17
N ASN A 90 -16.16 -8.43 0.29
CA ASN A 90 -14.95 -9.08 0.80
C ASN A 90 -13.86 -9.06 -0.25
N GLY A 91 -12.66 -8.64 0.14
CA GLY A 91 -11.53 -8.60 -0.77
C GLY A 91 -10.83 -9.95 -0.91
N GLU A 92 -10.13 -10.10 -2.01
CA GLU A 92 -9.34 -11.28 -2.33
C GLU A 92 -7.92 -10.84 -2.68
N CYS A 93 -6.93 -11.40 -1.97
CA CYS A 93 -5.52 -11.05 -2.21
C CYS A 93 -5.05 -11.51 -3.58
N TYR A 94 -4.11 -10.77 -4.16
CA TYR A 94 -3.52 -11.03 -5.48
C TYR A 94 -4.51 -10.91 -6.64
N LYS A 95 -5.67 -10.33 -6.38
CA LYS A 95 -6.68 -10.07 -7.39
C LYS A 95 -6.96 -8.57 -7.44
N THR A 96 -6.82 -7.98 -8.61
CA THR A 96 -7.08 -6.55 -8.79
C THR A 96 -8.57 -6.25 -8.73
N PHE A 97 -8.88 -5.05 -8.24
CA PHE A 97 -10.26 -4.54 -8.19
C PHE A 97 -10.26 -3.05 -8.42
N ASP A 98 -11.36 -2.53 -8.95
CA ASP A 98 -11.47 -1.12 -9.29
C ASP A 98 -12.24 -0.35 -8.23
N LEU A 99 -11.75 0.83 -7.90
CA LEU A 99 -12.44 1.77 -7.01
C LEU A 99 -12.58 3.13 -7.70
N ASN A 100 -13.60 3.86 -7.29
CA ASN A 100 -13.89 5.20 -7.78
C ASN A 100 -13.89 6.20 -6.63
N ASN A 101 -14.08 7.46 -6.97
CA ASN A 101 -14.09 8.54 -5.98
C ASN A 101 -15.08 8.25 -4.85
N ASN A 102 -14.63 8.41 -3.63
CA ASN A 102 -15.34 8.14 -2.36
C ASN A 102 -15.52 6.66 -2.02
N ASP A 103 -15.07 5.73 -2.86
CA ASP A 103 -15.00 4.33 -2.47
C ASP A 103 -13.92 4.15 -1.39
N GLU A 104 -14.05 3.11 -0.58
CA GLU A 104 -13.18 2.90 0.57
C GLU A 104 -12.59 1.50 0.57
N ILE A 105 -11.38 1.37 1.11
CA ILE A 105 -10.79 0.08 1.43
C ILE A 105 -10.49 0.04 2.94
N ASP A 106 -10.82 -1.07 3.58
CA ASP A 106 -10.59 -1.31 5.00
C ASP A 106 -9.73 -2.56 5.16
N ILE A 107 -8.48 -2.36 5.52
CA ILE A 107 -7.55 -3.47 5.77
C ILE A 107 -7.70 -3.88 7.23
N ILE A 108 -8.36 -5.00 7.46
CA ILE A 108 -8.75 -5.41 8.80
C ILE A 108 -7.59 -6.03 9.55
N SER A 109 -6.94 -7.04 8.96
CA SER A 109 -5.84 -7.72 9.63
C SER A 109 -5.02 -8.56 8.66
N THR A 110 -3.73 -8.73 8.98
CA THR A 110 -2.95 -9.81 8.39
C THR A 110 -3.25 -11.11 9.13
N ASN A 111 -3.28 -12.22 8.41
CA ASN A 111 -3.53 -13.54 9.00
C ASN A 111 -2.20 -14.22 9.34
N ASN A 112 -1.77 -15.14 8.49
CA ASN A 112 -0.54 -15.91 8.73
C ASN A 112 0.71 -15.23 8.20
N SER A 113 0.58 -14.23 7.34
CA SER A 113 1.71 -13.44 6.91
C SER A 113 1.94 -12.30 7.88
N MET A 114 3.22 -11.96 8.10
CA MET A 114 3.55 -10.87 8.99
C MET A 114 3.21 -9.51 8.38
N TYR A 115 3.34 -9.39 7.07
CA TYR A 115 3.15 -8.14 6.35
C TYR A 115 2.18 -8.31 5.19
N GLY A 116 1.46 -7.23 4.90
CA GLY A 116 0.65 -7.12 3.69
C GLY A 116 0.98 -5.85 2.93
N TYR A 117 0.56 -5.80 1.68
CA TYR A 117 0.88 -4.68 0.77
C TYR A 117 -0.36 -4.25 0.03
N PHE A 118 -0.46 -2.94 -0.18
CA PHE A 118 -1.53 -2.34 -0.96
C PHE A 118 -0.95 -1.32 -1.94
N SER A 119 -1.41 -1.37 -3.18
CA SER A 119 -1.07 -0.36 -4.15
C SER A 119 -2.23 -0.07 -5.10
N ILE A 120 -2.08 1.03 -5.82
CA ILE A 120 -3.05 1.50 -6.82
C ILE A 120 -2.31 1.75 -8.12
N SER A 121 -3.05 1.64 -9.23
CA SER A 121 -2.51 1.98 -10.55
C SER A 121 -2.09 3.46 -10.58
N GLY A 122 -0.93 3.73 -11.17
CA GLY A 122 -0.33 5.05 -11.17
C GLY A 122 0.52 5.34 -9.95
N GLY A 123 0.49 4.48 -8.92
CA GLY A 123 1.31 4.64 -7.72
C GLY A 123 0.86 5.78 -6.82
N PHE A 124 1.63 6.01 -5.77
CA PHE A 124 1.38 7.07 -4.81
C PHE A 124 2.30 8.26 -5.10
N LYS A 125 1.75 9.47 -5.09
CA LYS A 125 2.53 10.70 -5.24
C LYS A 125 3.12 11.06 -3.89
N LEU A 126 4.38 10.69 -3.68
CA LEU A 126 5.10 10.93 -2.44
C LEU A 126 6.29 11.83 -2.72
N GLU A 127 6.66 12.64 -1.72
CA GLU A 127 7.93 13.34 -1.75
C GLU A 127 9.04 12.31 -1.59
N LYS A 128 9.94 12.24 -2.57
CA LYS A 128 11.03 11.28 -2.56
C LYS A 128 12.17 11.81 -1.68
N LYS A 129 12.41 11.12 -0.57
CA LYS A 129 13.49 11.45 0.36
C LYS A 129 14.55 10.38 0.29
N TRP A 130 15.82 10.80 0.25
CA TRP A 130 16.95 9.87 0.27
C TRP A 130 16.86 8.79 -0.81
N ASN A 131 16.36 9.15 -1.99
CA ASN A 131 16.17 8.23 -3.11
C ASN A 131 15.17 7.10 -2.81
N SER A 132 14.28 7.29 -1.87
CA SER A 132 13.31 6.28 -1.46
C SER A 132 11.99 6.94 -1.07
N TYR A 133 10.89 6.23 -1.29
CA TYR A 133 9.56 6.65 -0.85
C TYR A 133 9.16 6.03 0.48
N SER A 134 10.06 5.33 1.14
CA SER A 134 9.76 4.68 2.41
C SER A 134 9.56 5.72 3.50
N THR A 135 8.36 5.78 4.05
CA THR A 135 7.97 6.73 5.09
C THR A 135 6.77 6.19 5.85
N HIS A 136 6.54 6.73 7.04
CA HIS A 136 5.36 6.35 7.81
C HIS A 136 4.12 7.03 7.26
N LEU A 137 3.04 6.27 7.18
CA LEU A 137 1.72 6.80 6.82
C LEU A 137 1.13 7.52 8.02
N ARG A 138 0.69 8.76 7.81
CA ARG A 138 0.06 9.57 8.86
C ARG A 138 -1.34 9.97 8.43
N SER A 139 -2.26 9.92 9.37
CA SER A 139 -3.63 10.37 9.16
C SER A 139 -3.75 11.90 9.23
#